data_36b912fe5135ce4369490311896d275e
#
_entry.id   36b912fe5135ce4369490311896d275e
#
_cell.length_a   1.000
_cell.length_b   1.000
_cell.length_c   1.000
_cell.angle_alpha   90.00
_cell.angle_beta   90.00
_cell.angle_gamma   90.00
#
_symmetry.space_group_name_H-M   'P 1'
#
loop_
_entity.id
_entity.type
_entity.pdbx_description
1 polymer ?
#
loop_
_entity_poly.entity_id
_entity_poly.type
_entity_poly.pdbx_seq_one_letter_code
_entity_poly.pdbx_strand_id
1 'polypeptide(L)'
;LTILNVLKELKEPNATFSSVAKHHHISVTQTQEIFDRFVQISRQPLSKVLCMDEVYTQTSRKNKYSCLILDFLTNRLLDIVYDRKKYSLLNYFERIPKEERNRVEFVIIDMYETYRTVVYRRLPNAKIAVDSFHVIKNFNQAVRNVRIRIMKRFDKKSDEYYLLKKFSWLLEASDVRENRSKFNKRLRRYINYPQILDLILKISPELENAYKLKKKYAHLNRYTRYDEADKKLWTFIDEMKGSPCPEIQKMRKTLIHWFE
;
A
#
# COMPACT_ATOMS: atom_id res chain seq x y z
N LEU A 1 -37.66 1.36 25.77
CA LEU A 1 -36.62 1.10 24.77
C LEU A 1 -35.94 -0.22 25.07
N THR A 2 -36.08 -1.21 24.25
CA THR A 2 -35.36 -2.43 24.50
C THR A 2 -33.99 -2.38 23.83
N ILE A 3 -32.93 -2.61 24.61
CA ILE A 3 -31.53 -2.75 24.10
C ILE A 3 -31.51 -3.66 22.88
N LEU A 4 -32.39 -4.69 22.88
CA LEU A 4 -32.54 -5.63 21.76
C LEU A 4 -32.92 -4.93 20.44
N ASN A 5 -33.77 -3.90 20.45
CA ASN A 5 -34.20 -3.19 19.24
C ASN A 5 -33.03 -2.37 18.66
N VAL A 6 -32.26 -1.73 19.52
CA VAL A 6 -31.00 -1.02 19.10
C VAL A 6 -30.03 -2.00 18.45
N LEU A 7 -29.79 -3.16 19.07
CA LEU A 7 -28.89 -4.18 18.54
C LEU A 7 -29.40 -4.83 17.25
N LYS A 8 -30.74 -5.03 17.11
CA LYS A 8 -31.32 -5.52 15.86
C LYS A 8 -31.12 -4.53 14.71
N GLU A 9 -31.37 -3.25 14.96
CA GLU A 9 -31.22 -2.22 13.93
C GLU A 9 -29.75 -2.01 13.54
N LEU A 10 -28.79 -2.12 14.48
CA LEU A 10 -27.37 -2.07 14.17
C LEU A 10 -26.89 -3.20 13.24
N LYS A 11 -27.67 -4.27 13.05
CA LYS A 11 -27.36 -5.35 12.09
C LYS A 11 -27.80 -5.03 10.66
N GLU A 12 -28.66 -4.04 10.48
CA GLU A 12 -29.18 -3.71 9.16
C GLU A 12 -28.08 -3.12 8.26
N PRO A 13 -28.08 -3.44 6.96
CA PRO A 13 -27.15 -2.83 6.01
C PRO A 13 -27.26 -1.30 6.06
N ASN A 14 -26.12 -0.63 6.08
CA ASN A 14 -25.99 0.83 6.17
C ASN A 14 -26.42 1.48 7.49
N ALA A 15 -26.76 0.72 8.53
CA ALA A 15 -26.97 1.26 9.86
C ALA A 15 -25.68 1.88 10.40
N THR A 16 -25.80 3.04 11.03
CA THR A 16 -24.71 3.71 11.73
C THR A 16 -25.11 3.98 13.17
N PHE A 17 -24.14 4.09 14.08
CA PHE A 17 -24.47 4.49 15.46
C PHE A 17 -25.29 5.77 15.51
N SER A 18 -25.02 6.74 14.62
CA SER A 18 -25.75 8.00 14.56
C SER A 18 -27.19 7.85 14.06
N SER A 19 -27.44 7.01 13.05
CA SER A 19 -28.80 6.76 12.54
C SER A 19 -29.65 6.03 13.56
N VAL A 20 -29.10 5.01 14.20
CA VAL A 20 -29.78 4.22 15.23
C VAL A 20 -30.04 5.06 16.47
N ALA A 21 -29.06 5.85 16.91
CA ALA A 21 -29.21 6.78 18.02
C ALA A 21 -30.39 7.74 17.81
N LYS A 22 -30.47 8.33 16.61
CA LYS A 22 -31.54 9.25 16.22
C LYS A 22 -32.92 8.55 16.22
N HIS A 23 -33.00 7.34 15.66
CA HIS A 23 -34.26 6.58 15.59
C HIS A 23 -34.77 6.17 16.98
N HIS A 24 -33.87 5.78 17.86
CA HIS A 24 -34.22 5.37 19.23
C HIS A 24 -34.23 6.50 20.27
N HIS A 25 -34.01 7.75 19.83
CA HIS A 25 -33.98 8.95 20.71
C HIS A 25 -32.99 8.83 21.88
N ILE A 26 -31.81 8.26 21.60
CA ILE A 26 -30.70 8.14 22.54
C ILE A 26 -29.44 8.82 21.99
N SER A 27 -28.43 9.01 22.83
CA SER A 27 -27.16 9.55 22.36
C SER A 27 -26.36 8.52 21.54
N VAL A 28 -25.49 9.00 20.66
CA VAL A 28 -24.56 8.13 19.93
C VAL A 28 -23.67 7.34 20.90
N THR A 29 -23.24 8.00 21.97
CA THR A 29 -22.44 7.37 23.04
C THR A 29 -23.18 6.22 23.69
N GLN A 30 -24.45 6.39 24.05
CA GLN A 30 -25.28 5.31 24.60
C GLN A 30 -25.45 4.16 23.61
N THR A 31 -25.60 4.46 22.31
CA THR A 31 -25.70 3.41 21.29
C THR A 31 -24.38 2.63 21.19
N GLN A 32 -23.22 3.29 21.28
CA GLN A 32 -21.91 2.65 21.31
C GLN A 32 -21.73 1.80 22.58
N GLU A 33 -22.09 2.32 23.75
CA GLU A 33 -22.03 1.57 25.02
C GLU A 33 -22.90 0.31 25.00
N ILE A 34 -24.10 0.39 24.41
CA ILE A 34 -24.95 -0.79 24.21
C ILE A 34 -24.25 -1.80 23.31
N PHE A 35 -23.68 -1.36 22.18
CA PHE A 35 -22.94 -2.23 21.26
C PHE A 35 -21.76 -2.89 21.96
N ASP A 36 -20.88 -2.12 22.58
CA ASP A 36 -19.68 -2.61 23.25
C ASP A 36 -19.98 -3.59 24.40
N ARG A 37 -21.11 -3.39 25.08
CA ARG A 37 -21.52 -4.26 26.19
C ARG A 37 -22.10 -5.59 25.75
N PHE A 38 -22.86 -5.63 24.65
CA PHE A 38 -23.64 -6.79 24.25
C PHE A 38 -23.16 -7.48 22.98
N VAL A 39 -22.29 -6.86 22.20
CA VAL A 39 -21.74 -7.45 20.97
C VAL A 39 -20.32 -7.92 21.25
N GLN A 40 -20.16 -9.24 21.22
CA GLN A 40 -18.83 -9.85 21.27
C GLN A 40 -18.48 -10.35 19.87
N ILE A 41 -17.45 -9.74 19.28
CA ILE A 41 -16.91 -10.17 18.00
C ILE A 41 -15.79 -11.17 18.28
N SER A 42 -16.08 -12.45 18.04
CA SER A 42 -15.07 -13.49 18.17
C SER A 42 -14.05 -13.41 17.03
N ARG A 43 -12.78 -13.52 17.37
CA ARG A 43 -11.71 -13.68 16.41
C ARG A 43 -11.98 -14.86 15.48
N GLN A 44 -11.79 -14.66 14.20
CA GLN A 44 -11.85 -15.76 13.23
C GLN A 44 -10.53 -16.56 13.27
N PRO A 45 -10.56 -17.88 12.98
CA PRO A 45 -9.35 -18.67 12.85
C PRO A 45 -8.41 -18.12 11.79
N LEU A 46 -7.09 -18.27 12.01
CA LEU A 46 -6.10 -17.89 11.01
C LEU A 46 -6.23 -18.77 9.75
N SER A 47 -6.17 -18.15 8.59
CA SER A 47 -6.12 -18.85 7.31
C SER A 47 -4.66 -19.25 6.96
N LYS A 48 -4.49 -20.08 5.94
CA LYS A 48 -3.16 -20.49 5.46
C LYS A 48 -2.37 -19.33 4.85
N VAL A 49 -3.04 -18.36 4.26
CA VAL A 49 -2.44 -17.20 3.61
C VAL A 49 -3.00 -15.94 4.23
N LEU A 50 -2.20 -15.28 5.05
CA LEU A 50 -2.57 -14.05 5.74
C LEU A 50 -2.10 -12.82 4.97
N CYS A 51 -2.84 -11.73 5.13
CA CYS A 51 -2.36 -10.39 4.85
C CYS A 51 -2.36 -9.57 6.14
N MET A 52 -1.25 -8.90 6.44
CA MET A 52 -1.15 -7.94 7.52
C MET A 52 -0.97 -6.55 6.93
N ASP A 53 -1.93 -5.67 7.18
CA ASP A 53 -1.93 -4.29 6.69
C ASP A 53 -2.31 -3.33 7.81
N GLU A 54 -2.22 -2.03 7.56
CA GLU A 54 -2.58 -1.02 8.53
C GLU A 54 -3.78 -0.20 8.09
N VAL A 55 -4.60 0.17 9.07
CA VAL A 55 -5.68 1.12 8.87
C VAL A 55 -5.55 2.28 9.85
N TYR A 56 -5.80 3.48 9.36
CA TYR A 56 -5.85 4.68 10.19
C TYR A 56 -7.15 4.71 10.98
N THR A 57 -7.09 4.47 12.28
CA THR A 57 -8.26 4.38 13.16
C THR A 57 -8.36 5.52 14.17
N GLN A 58 -7.24 6.19 14.46
CA GLN A 58 -7.13 7.26 15.47
C GLN A 58 -7.80 6.91 16.82
N THR A 59 -7.63 5.67 17.25
CA THR A 59 -8.22 5.15 18.49
C THR A 59 -7.77 5.91 19.75
N SER A 60 -6.63 6.61 19.68
CA SER A 60 -6.15 7.52 20.70
C SER A 60 -5.16 8.54 20.14
N ARG A 61 -4.83 9.59 20.92
CA ARG A 61 -3.77 10.57 20.54
C ARG A 61 -2.42 9.91 20.27
N LYS A 62 -2.11 8.77 20.93
CA LYS A 62 -0.85 8.05 20.82
C LYS A 62 -0.91 6.88 19.81
N ASN A 63 -2.11 6.46 19.44
CA ASN A 63 -2.32 5.31 18.56
C ASN A 63 -3.21 5.69 17.38
N LYS A 64 -2.59 5.85 16.21
CA LYS A 64 -3.24 6.30 14.99
C LYS A 64 -3.55 5.15 14.01
N TYR A 65 -2.90 4.00 14.20
CA TYR A 65 -2.99 2.89 13.25
C TYR A 65 -3.27 1.60 14.00
N SER A 66 -4.24 0.86 13.53
CA SER A 66 -4.51 -0.53 13.91
C SER A 66 -3.96 -1.48 12.85
N CYS A 67 -3.64 -2.70 13.23
CA CYS A 67 -3.23 -3.73 12.28
C CYS A 67 -4.45 -4.57 11.89
N LEU A 68 -4.70 -4.69 10.59
CA LEU A 68 -5.67 -5.59 10.01
C LEU A 68 -5.02 -6.95 9.77
N ILE A 69 -5.74 -8.01 10.11
CA ILE A 69 -5.38 -9.38 9.76
C ILE A 69 -6.48 -9.93 8.87
N LEU A 70 -6.13 -10.21 7.61
CA LEU A 70 -7.07 -10.67 6.60
C LEU A 70 -6.66 -12.06 6.08
N ASP A 71 -7.66 -12.81 5.64
CA ASP A 71 -7.43 -13.93 4.73
C ASP A 71 -7.19 -13.39 3.33
N PHE A 72 -6.01 -13.58 2.80
CA PHE A 72 -5.61 -13.04 1.50
C PHE A 72 -6.40 -13.63 0.34
N LEU A 73 -6.81 -14.90 0.42
CA LEU A 73 -7.49 -15.59 -0.68
C LEU A 73 -8.96 -15.18 -0.79
N THR A 74 -9.61 -14.94 0.35
CA THR A 74 -11.05 -14.61 0.40
C THR A 74 -11.32 -13.13 0.65
N ASN A 75 -10.28 -12.32 0.93
CA ASN A 75 -10.37 -10.93 1.37
C ASN A 75 -11.23 -10.74 2.64
N ARG A 76 -11.41 -11.78 3.45
CA ARG A 76 -12.17 -11.68 4.70
C ARG A 76 -11.30 -11.09 5.80
N LEU A 77 -11.86 -10.14 6.51
CA LEU A 77 -11.28 -9.66 7.76
C LEU A 77 -11.35 -10.77 8.81
N LEU A 78 -10.20 -11.17 9.35
CA LEU A 78 -10.13 -12.17 10.42
C LEU A 78 -10.10 -11.48 11.79
N ASP A 79 -9.34 -10.39 11.92
CA ASP A 79 -9.28 -9.61 13.16
C ASP A 79 -8.68 -8.21 12.94
N ILE A 80 -8.85 -7.35 13.95
CA ILE A 80 -8.24 -6.01 14.02
C ILE A 80 -7.48 -5.91 15.34
N VAL A 81 -6.18 -5.82 15.26
CA VAL A 81 -5.34 -5.58 16.45
C VAL A 81 -5.28 -4.08 16.72
N TYR A 82 -5.54 -3.68 17.96
CA TYR A 82 -5.67 -2.30 18.41
C TYR A 82 -4.55 -1.37 17.94
N ASP A 83 -3.31 -1.84 17.90
CA ASP A 83 -2.18 -1.10 17.35
C ASP A 83 -1.24 -2.00 16.54
N ARG A 84 -0.32 -1.39 15.78
CA ARG A 84 0.68 -2.10 14.97
C ARG A 84 2.05 -2.22 15.64
N LYS A 85 2.14 -1.95 16.95
CA LYS A 85 3.39 -2.02 17.68
C LYS A 85 3.83 -3.47 17.87
N LYS A 86 5.14 -3.67 17.84
CA LYS A 86 5.75 -4.99 17.96
C LYS A 86 5.24 -5.77 19.17
N TYR A 87 5.18 -5.14 20.34
CA TYR A 87 4.73 -5.79 21.56
C TYR A 87 3.28 -6.26 21.47
N SER A 88 2.40 -5.40 21.00
CA SER A 88 0.96 -5.71 20.87
C SER A 88 0.73 -6.87 19.90
N LEU A 89 1.42 -6.86 18.75
CA LEU A 89 1.32 -7.94 17.76
C LEU A 89 1.91 -9.26 18.26
N LEU A 90 3.06 -9.23 18.96
CA LEU A 90 3.62 -10.43 19.54
C LEU A 90 2.69 -11.06 20.57
N ASN A 91 2.08 -10.25 21.45
CA ASN A 91 1.10 -10.70 22.43
C ASN A 91 -0.19 -11.20 21.80
N TYR A 92 -0.64 -10.55 20.73
CA TYR A 92 -1.81 -11.01 19.99
C TYR A 92 -1.61 -12.44 19.47
N PHE A 93 -0.54 -12.68 18.71
CA PHE A 93 -0.25 -14.01 18.17
C PHE A 93 0.08 -15.03 19.24
N GLU A 94 0.67 -14.64 20.40
CA GLU A 94 0.94 -15.54 21.50
C GLU A 94 -0.31 -16.21 22.06
N ARG A 95 -1.43 -15.47 22.07
CA ARG A 95 -2.72 -15.96 22.57
C ARG A 95 -3.40 -16.94 21.62
N ILE A 96 -2.92 -17.06 20.39
CA ILE A 96 -3.43 -17.98 19.38
C ILE A 96 -2.77 -19.34 19.57
N PRO A 97 -3.52 -20.46 19.54
CA PRO A 97 -2.95 -21.80 19.69
C PRO A 97 -1.80 -22.05 18.69
N LYS A 98 -0.76 -22.73 19.17
CA LYS A 98 0.45 -23.00 18.36
C LYS A 98 0.11 -23.80 17.09
N GLU A 99 -0.83 -24.75 17.21
CA GLU A 99 -1.29 -25.58 16.10
C GLU A 99 -1.93 -24.74 14.99
N GLU A 100 -2.66 -23.69 15.36
CA GLU A 100 -3.27 -22.75 14.41
C GLU A 100 -2.20 -21.89 13.73
N ARG A 101 -1.26 -21.34 14.51
CA ARG A 101 -0.15 -20.55 13.99
C ARG A 101 0.76 -21.35 13.05
N ASN A 102 0.96 -22.62 13.31
CA ASN A 102 1.78 -23.51 12.50
C ASN A 102 1.14 -23.86 11.14
N ARG A 103 -0.18 -23.65 10.98
CA ARG A 103 -0.89 -23.84 9.70
C ARG A 103 -0.73 -22.70 8.73
N VAL A 104 -0.23 -21.55 9.17
CA VAL A 104 0.01 -20.40 8.29
C VAL A 104 1.21 -20.71 7.41
N GLU A 105 1.00 -20.70 6.11
CA GLU A 105 1.99 -21.02 5.08
C GLU A 105 2.64 -19.75 4.49
N PHE A 106 1.85 -18.67 4.35
CA PHE A 106 2.30 -17.40 3.79
C PHE A 106 1.72 -16.23 4.56
N VAL A 107 2.51 -15.16 4.69
CA VAL A 107 2.05 -13.86 5.19
C VAL A 107 2.49 -12.76 4.25
N ILE A 108 1.52 -12.06 3.68
CA ILE A 108 1.72 -10.87 2.87
C ILE A 108 1.81 -9.67 3.79
N ILE A 109 2.88 -8.89 3.69
CA ILE A 109 3.11 -7.70 4.49
C ILE A 109 3.59 -6.53 3.62
N ASP A 110 3.40 -5.31 4.11
CA ASP A 110 4.13 -4.16 3.60
C ASP A 110 5.61 -4.22 4.03
N MET A 111 6.41 -3.25 3.58
CA MET A 111 7.82 -3.16 3.97
C MET A 111 7.97 -2.49 5.35
N TYR A 112 7.29 -3.05 6.38
CA TYR A 112 7.38 -2.61 7.76
C TYR A 112 8.06 -3.69 8.63
N GLU A 113 9.24 -3.40 9.12
CA GLU A 113 10.13 -4.34 9.81
C GLU A 113 9.50 -5.00 11.05
N THR A 114 8.55 -4.32 11.67
CA THR A 114 7.81 -4.89 12.80
C THR A 114 7.01 -6.12 12.40
N TYR A 115 6.33 -6.08 11.25
CA TYR A 115 5.57 -7.23 10.75
C TYR A 115 6.49 -8.40 10.44
N ARG A 116 7.60 -8.16 9.74
CA ARG A 116 8.64 -9.18 9.48
C ARG A 116 9.10 -9.85 10.76
N THR A 117 9.47 -9.05 11.78
CA THR A 117 9.89 -9.57 13.08
C THR A 117 8.81 -10.41 13.77
N VAL A 118 7.54 -9.98 13.71
CA VAL A 118 6.42 -10.69 14.33
C VAL A 118 6.18 -12.03 13.63
N VAL A 119 6.18 -12.06 12.31
CA VAL A 119 6.00 -13.29 11.52
C VAL A 119 7.08 -14.30 11.87
N TYR A 120 8.36 -13.94 11.81
CA TYR A 120 9.46 -14.85 12.16
C TYR A 120 9.37 -15.41 13.59
N ARG A 121 8.87 -14.63 14.54
CA ARG A 121 8.79 -15.07 15.93
C ARG A 121 7.55 -15.88 16.26
N ARG A 122 6.45 -15.69 15.55
CA ARG A 122 5.13 -16.23 15.95
C ARG A 122 4.50 -17.18 14.94
N LEU A 123 4.92 -17.13 13.69
CA LEU A 123 4.41 -17.95 12.58
C LEU A 123 5.56 -18.72 11.93
N PRO A 124 6.13 -19.74 12.62
CA PRO A 124 7.44 -20.30 12.28
C PRO A 124 7.47 -21.02 10.92
N ASN A 125 6.32 -21.47 10.42
CA ASN A 125 6.24 -22.15 9.14
C ASN A 125 5.88 -21.20 7.97
N ALA A 126 5.58 -19.94 8.29
CA ALA A 126 5.12 -18.99 7.29
C ALA A 126 6.29 -18.38 6.50
N LYS A 127 6.15 -18.36 5.17
CA LYS A 127 6.99 -17.58 4.27
C LYS A 127 6.43 -16.16 4.15
N ILE A 128 7.32 -15.17 4.13
CA ILE A 128 6.92 -13.77 3.96
C ILE A 128 6.90 -13.44 2.47
N ALA A 129 5.82 -12.80 2.04
CA ALA A 129 5.72 -12.14 0.75
C ALA A 129 5.51 -10.63 0.95
N VAL A 130 6.27 -9.83 0.21
CA VAL A 130 6.10 -8.37 0.26
C VAL A 130 4.99 -7.95 -0.68
N ASP A 131 4.07 -7.12 -0.20
CA ASP A 131 3.00 -6.59 -1.04
C ASP A 131 3.57 -5.70 -2.16
N SER A 132 3.35 -6.17 -3.38
CA SER A 132 3.84 -5.52 -4.59
C SER A 132 3.30 -4.10 -4.79
N PHE A 133 2.10 -3.80 -4.27
CA PHE A 133 1.55 -2.45 -4.31
C PHE A 133 2.45 -1.45 -3.58
N HIS A 134 2.95 -1.82 -2.39
CA HIS A 134 3.87 -0.99 -1.61
C HIS A 134 5.22 -0.82 -2.30
N VAL A 135 5.71 -1.84 -3.00
CA VAL A 135 6.94 -1.73 -3.80
C VAL A 135 6.74 -0.75 -4.96
N ILE A 136 5.64 -0.87 -5.72
CA ILE A 136 5.30 0.04 -6.83
C ILE A 136 5.12 1.48 -6.30
N LYS A 137 4.48 1.67 -5.16
CA LYS A 137 4.34 2.97 -4.49
C LYS A 137 5.69 3.59 -4.19
N ASN A 138 6.65 2.81 -3.72
CA ASN A 138 8.02 3.27 -3.46
C ASN A 138 8.77 3.63 -4.75
N PHE A 139 8.59 2.89 -5.84
CA PHE A 139 9.12 3.27 -7.15
C PHE A 139 8.51 4.58 -7.64
N ASN A 140 7.19 4.75 -7.52
CA ASN A 140 6.53 6.01 -7.86
C ASN A 140 7.11 7.18 -7.05
N GLN A 141 7.36 6.97 -5.75
CA GLN A 141 7.97 8.00 -4.91
C GLN A 141 9.42 8.30 -5.34
N ALA A 142 10.21 7.28 -5.71
CA ALA A 142 11.55 7.48 -6.23
C ALA A 142 11.56 8.31 -7.53
N VAL A 143 10.71 7.95 -8.50
CA VAL A 143 10.55 8.71 -9.76
C VAL A 143 10.08 10.15 -9.49
N ARG A 144 9.13 10.32 -8.57
CA ARG A 144 8.67 11.65 -8.13
C ARG A 144 9.81 12.51 -7.57
N ASN A 145 10.67 11.93 -6.75
CA ASN A 145 11.80 12.63 -6.15
C ASN A 145 12.83 13.02 -7.22
N VAL A 146 13.17 12.12 -8.16
CA VAL A 146 14.02 12.42 -9.32
C VAL A 146 13.42 13.59 -10.12
N ARG A 147 12.12 13.52 -10.45
CA ARG A 147 11.42 14.60 -11.16
C ARG A 147 11.52 15.94 -10.43
N ILE A 148 11.28 15.95 -9.10
CA ILE A 148 11.35 17.18 -8.31
C ILE A 148 12.77 17.75 -8.30
N ARG A 149 13.78 16.90 -8.15
CA ARG A 149 15.20 17.30 -8.16
C ARG A 149 15.57 17.93 -9.50
N ILE A 150 15.17 17.31 -10.60
CA ILE A 150 15.41 17.81 -11.96
C ILE A 150 14.63 19.11 -12.20
N MET A 151 13.36 19.15 -11.85
CA MET A 151 12.50 20.32 -12.04
C MET A 151 13.06 21.58 -11.36
N LYS A 152 13.74 21.44 -10.21
CA LYS A 152 14.36 22.55 -9.49
C LYS A 152 15.56 23.17 -10.21
N ARG A 153 16.10 22.52 -11.25
CA ARG A 153 17.22 23.05 -12.06
C ARG A 153 16.75 24.04 -13.13
N PHE A 154 15.44 24.12 -13.38
CA PHE A 154 14.84 24.93 -14.43
C PHE A 154 14.15 26.17 -13.88
N ASP A 155 14.17 27.25 -14.67
CA ASP A 155 13.39 28.45 -14.38
C ASP A 155 11.89 28.13 -14.36
N LYS A 156 11.13 28.76 -13.46
CA LYS A 156 9.68 28.54 -13.31
C LYS A 156 8.89 28.90 -14.57
N LYS A 157 9.44 29.75 -15.45
CA LYS A 157 8.83 30.14 -16.73
C LYS A 157 9.26 29.26 -17.89
N SER A 158 10.16 28.28 -17.70
CA SER A 158 10.60 27.37 -18.76
C SER A 158 9.53 26.31 -19.10
N ASP A 159 9.62 25.75 -20.29
CA ASP A 159 8.70 24.69 -20.73
C ASP A 159 8.98 23.37 -20.03
N GLU A 160 10.23 23.12 -19.68
CA GLU A 160 10.65 21.94 -18.90
C GLU A 160 10.00 21.96 -17.52
N TYR A 161 10.06 23.12 -16.80
CA TYR A 161 9.40 23.26 -15.51
C TYR A 161 7.89 23.04 -15.63
N TYR A 162 7.27 23.63 -16.64
CA TYR A 162 5.85 23.47 -16.91
C TYR A 162 5.47 22.00 -17.14
N LEU A 163 6.19 21.30 -18.00
CA LEU A 163 5.97 19.88 -18.30
C LEU A 163 6.11 19.02 -17.06
N LEU A 164 7.23 19.16 -16.34
CA LEU A 164 7.53 18.41 -15.14
C LEU A 164 6.54 18.66 -14.00
N LYS A 165 5.95 19.87 -13.91
CA LYS A 165 4.99 20.22 -12.87
C LYS A 165 3.57 19.79 -13.22
N LYS A 166 3.07 20.17 -14.40
CA LYS A 166 1.67 20.00 -14.79
C LYS A 166 1.32 18.56 -15.13
N PHE A 167 2.25 17.84 -15.74
CA PHE A 167 2.02 16.49 -16.24
C PHE A 167 2.76 15.42 -15.43
N SER A 168 3.10 15.72 -14.17
CA SER A 168 3.80 14.78 -13.26
C SER A 168 3.09 13.43 -13.10
N TRP A 169 1.77 13.42 -13.15
CA TRP A 169 0.95 12.24 -13.03
C TRP A 169 1.20 11.18 -14.12
N LEU A 170 1.65 11.60 -15.34
CA LEU A 170 2.03 10.69 -16.42
C LEU A 170 3.20 9.77 -16.03
N LEU A 171 4.10 10.26 -15.18
CA LEU A 171 5.21 9.46 -14.67
C LEU A 171 4.77 8.41 -13.65
N GLU A 172 3.64 8.64 -12.97
CA GLU A 172 3.10 7.73 -11.95
C GLU A 172 2.10 6.73 -12.51
N ALA A 173 1.47 7.05 -13.63
CA ALA A 173 0.47 6.21 -14.27
C ALA A 173 1.02 4.80 -14.58
N SER A 174 0.18 3.78 -14.33
CA SER A 174 0.49 2.40 -14.70
C SER A 174 0.58 2.22 -16.21
N ASP A 175 -0.30 2.92 -16.93
CA ASP A 175 -0.32 2.96 -18.39
C ASP A 175 -0.77 4.33 -18.88
N VAL A 176 -0.12 4.84 -19.93
CA VAL A 176 -0.45 6.12 -20.55
C VAL A 176 -1.13 5.82 -21.88
N ARG A 177 -2.46 5.79 -21.83
CA ARG A 177 -3.29 5.53 -23.02
C ARG A 177 -3.26 6.72 -23.96
N GLU A 178 -3.35 6.42 -25.25
CA GLU A 178 -3.54 7.43 -26.26
C GLU A 178 -4.87 8.16 -26.05
N ASN A 179 -4.85 9.47 -26.16
CA ASN A 179 -6.01 10.33 -26.07
C ASN A 179 -6.03 11.27 -27.28
N ARG A 180 -7.19 11.84 -27.57
CA ARG A 180 -7.31 12.85 -28.63
C ARG A 180 -6.35 14.01 -28.36
N SER A 181 -5.56 14.37 -29.36
CA SER A 181 -4.65 15.52 -29.29
C SER A 181 -5.43 16.82 -29.00
N LYS A 182 -4.91 17.60 -28.06
CA LYS A 182 -5.47 18.91 -27.68
C LYS A 182 -4.44 19.99 -27.89
N PHE A 183 -4.91 21.20 -28.28
CA PHE A 183 -3.99 22.33 -28.41
C PHE A 183 -3.44 22.75 -27.05
N ASN A 184 -2.14 22.65 -26.90
CA ASN A 184 -1.45 23.13 -25.72
C ASN A 184 -1.00 24.57 -25.98
N LYS A 185 -1.64 25.55 -25.34
CA LYS A 185 -1.38 26.98 -25.52
C LYS A 185 0.08 27.35 -25.24
N ARG A 186 0.72 26.70 -24.26
CA ARG A 186 2.09 26.99 -23.90
C ARG A 186 3.09 26.45 -24.93
N LEU A 187 2.91 25.20 -25.35
CA LEU A 187 3.79 24.55 -26.34
C LEU A 187 3.42 24.93 -27.77
N ARG A 188 2.33 25.72 -27.97
CA ARG A 188 1.80 26.19 -29.26
C ARG A 188 1.62 25.08 -30.31
N ARG A 189 1.18 23.88 -29.87
CA ARG A 189 0.95 22.73 -30.75
C ARG A 189 -0.14 21.79 -30.23
N TYR A 190 -0.71 20.99 -31.14
CA TYR A 190 -1.57 19.87 -30.77
C TYR A 190 -0.69 18.72 -30.26
N ILE A 191 -1.07 18.13 -29.11
CA ILE A 191 -0.28 17.09 -28.45
C ILE A 191 -1.19 16.20 -27.60
N ASN A 192 -0.88 14.90 -27.56
CA ASN A 192 -1.53 13.90 -26.70
C ASN A 192 -0.64 13.50 -25.51
N TYR A 193 -1.17 12.67 -24.61
CA TYR A 193 -0.43 12.29 -23.39
C TYR A 193 0.83 11.47 -23.64
N PRO A 194 0.84 10.46 -24.55
CA PRO A 194 2.10 9.77 -24.88
C PRO A 194 3.19 10.73 -25.39
N GLN A 195 2.83 11.67 -26.26
CA GLN A 195 3.78 12.66 -26.78
C GLN A 195 4.28 13.62 -25.67
N ILE A 196 3.41 13.98 -24.70
CA ILE A 196 3.84 14.77 -23.54
C ILE A 196 4.80 13.98 -22.67
N LEU A 197 4.51 12.70 -22.42
CA LEU A 197 5.41 11.82 -21.65
C LEU A 197 6.78 11.70 -22.34
N ASP A 198 6.82 11.53 -23.65
CA ASP A 198 8.08 11.48 -24.41
C ASP A 198 8.90 12.76 -24.25
N LEU A 199 8.24 13.92 -24.31
CA LEU A 199 8.91 15.20 -24.05
C LEU A 199 9.47 15.28 -22.63
N ILE A 200 8.71 14.84 -21.64
CA ILE A 200 9.15 14.84 -20.23
C ILE A 200 10.37 13.95 -20.05
N LEU A 201 10.39 12.77 -20.64
CA LEU A 201 11.52 11.84 -20.52
C LEU A 201 12.76 12.36 -21.22
N LYS A 202 12.63 13.08 -22.35
CA LYS A 202 13.74 13.74 -23.05
C LYS A 202 14.40 14.90 -22.29
N ILE A 203 13.74 15.43 -21.25
CA ILE A 203 14.32 16.51 -20.43
C ILE A 203 15.58 16.03 -19.71
N SER A 204 15.62 14.77 -19.28
CA SER A 204 16.76 14.27 -18.51
C SER A 204 16.93 12.78 -18.64
N PRO A 205 18.12 12.29 -19.00
CA PRO A 205 18.45 10.87 -19.00
C PRO A 205 18.26 10.18 -17.64
N GLU A 206 18.49 10.91 -16.53
CA GLU A 206 18.24 10.42 -15.17
C GLU A 206 16.75 10.10 -14.97
N LEU A 207 15.86 10.98 -15.42
CA LEU A 207 14.41 10.78 -15.28
C LEU A 207 13.92 9.64 -16.17
N GLU A 208 14.42 9.56 -17.39
CA GLU A 208 14.12 8.48 -18.31
C GLU A 208 14.55 7.12 -17.73
N ASN A 209 15.77 7.03 -17.20
CA ASN A 209 16.28 5.82 -16.56
C ASN A 209 15.39 5.38 -15.39
N ALA A 210 15.07 6.32 -14.47
CA ALA A 210 14.22 6.02 -13.33
C ALA A 210 12.82 5.54 -13.74
N TYR A 211 12.22 6.16 -14.77
CA TYR A 211 10.93 5.77 -15.30
C TYR A 211 10.98 4.38 -15.95
N LYS A 212 12.00 4.08 -16.77
CA LYS A 212 12.19 2.77 -17.40
C LYS A 212 12.33 1.65 -16.36
N LEU A 213 13.12 1.88 -15.31
CA LEU A 213 13.27 0.90 -14.21
C LEU A 213 11.96 0.67 -13.47
N LYS A 214 11.19 1.73 -13.17
CA LYS A 214 9.84 1.59 -12.60
C LYS A 214 8.93 0.72 -13.48
N LYS A 215 8.88 0.99 -14.78
CA LYS A 215 8.04 0.24 -15.74
C LYS A 215 8.51 -1.21 -15.85
N LYS A 216 9.81 -1.45 -15.84
CA LYS A 216 10.38 -2.80 -15.88
C LYS A 216 10.01 -3.60 -14.63
N TYR A 217 10.08 -3.00 -13.43
CA TYR A 217 9.60 -3.65 -12.22
C TYR A 217 8.11 -3.99 -12.29
N ALA A 218 7.27 -3.05 -12.72
CA ALA A 218 5.83 -3.28 -12.84
C ALA A 218 5.52 -4.43 -13.82
N HIS A 219 6.25 -4.52 -14.93
CA HIS A 219 6.15 -5.63 -15.88
C HIS A 219 6.61 -6.96 -15.28
N LEU A 220 7.76 -6.96 -14.61
CA LEU A 220 8.29 -8.14 -13.92
C LEU A 220 7.28 -8.66 -12.90
N ASN A 221 6.76 -7.79 -12.05
CA ASN A 221 5.78 -8.16 -11.03
C ASN A 221 4.49 -8.75 -11.61
N ARG A 222 4.06 -8.29 -12.79
CA ARG A 222 2.80 -8.71 -13.41
C ARG A 222 2.91 -10.02 -14.19
N TYR A 223 4.05 -10.28 -14.84
CA TYR A 223 4.18 -11.32 -15.85
C TYR A 223 5.22 -12.40 -15.51
N THR A 224 5.89 -12.29 -14.35
CA THR A 224 6.84 -13.32 -13.95
C THR A 224 6.14 -14.47 -13.23
N ARG A 225 6.47 -15.69 -13.61
CA ARG A 225 6.02 -16.88 -12.89
C ARG A 225 6.79 -17.04 -11.59
N TYR A 226 6.18 -17.73 -10.62
CA TYR A 226 6.76 -17.91 -9.30
C TYR A 226 8.12 -18.61 -9.34
N ASP A 227 8.26 -19.63 -10.15
CA ASP A 227 9.48 -20.43 -10.33
C ASP A 227 10.69 -19.64 -10.89
N GLU A 228 10.42 -18.52 -11.58
CA GLU A 228 11.43 -17.64 -12.16
C GLU A 228 11.60 -16.30 -11.39
N ALA A 229 10.74 -16.06 -10.39
CA ALA A 229 10.63 -14.77 -9.75
C ALA A 229 11.95 -14.33 -9.10
N ASP A 230 12.59 -15.21 -8.36
CA ASP A 230 13.85 -14.95 -7.66
C ASP A 230 14.95 -14.54 -8.64
N LYS A 231 15.17 -15.36 -9.67
CA LYS A 231 16.19 -15.09 -10.68
C LYS A 231 15.97 -13.78 -11.42
N LYS A 232 14.72 -13.52 -11.83
CA LYS A 232 14.37 -12.28 -12.54
C LYS A 232 14.47 -11.06 -11.66
N LEU A 233 14.08 -11.17 -10.39
CA LEU A 233 14.20 -10.07 -9.44
C LEU A 233 15.66 -9.74 -9.13
N TRP A 234 16.52 -10.74 -8.92
CA TRP A 234 17.95 -10.51 -8.74
C TRP A 234 18.59 -9.86 -9.96
N THR A 235 18.28 -10.34 -11.17
CA THR A 235 18.75 -9.71 -12.42
C THR A 235 18.33 -8.25 -12.51
N PHE A 236 17.09 -7.95 -12.13
CA PHE A 236 16.59 -6.57 -12.10
C PHE A 236 17.29 -5.70 -11.04
N ILE A 237 17.50 -6.23 -9.83
CA ILE A 237 18.24 -5.54 -8.75
C ILE A 237 19.68 -5.23 -9.19
N ASP A 238 20.33 -6.16 -9.91
CA ASP A 238 21.69 -5.93 -10.41
C ASP A 238 21.72 -4.85 -11.51
N GLU A 239 20.75 -4.86 -12.43
CA GLU A 239 20.59 -3.80 -13.43
C GLU A 239 20.43 -2.39 -12.79
N MET A 240 19.71 -2.30 -11.67
CA MET A 240 19.55 -1.04 -10.94
C MET A 240 20.90 -0.46 -10.46
N LYS A 241 21.94 -1.29 -10.32
CA LYS A 241 23.28 -0.86 -9.91
C LYS A 241 23.88 0.19 -10.87
N GLY A 242 23.60 0.07 -12.16
CA GLY A 242 24.05 1.01 -13.18
C GLY A 242 23.25 2.33 -13.23
N SER A 243 22.22 2.52 -12.41
CA SER A 243 21.43 3.75 -12.43
C SER A 243 22.20 4.93 -11.82
N PRO A 244 22.23 6.09 -12.51
CA PRO A 244 22.86 7.31 -11.98
C PRO A 244 22.02 8.02 -10.90
N CYS A 245 20.80 7.53 -10.64
CA CYS A 245 19.86 8.21 -9.74
C CYS A 245 20.03 7.74 -8.29
N PRO A 246 20.40 8.63 -7.34
CA PRO A 246 20.50 8.26 -5.92
C PRO A 246 19.21 7.68 -5.35
N GLU A 247 18.07 8.17 -5.81
CA GLU A 247 16.75 7.69 -5.41
C GLU A 247 16.51 6.22 -5.83
N ILE A 248 16.99 5.85 -7.01
CA ILE A 248 16.93 4.46 -7.51
C ILE A 248 17.93 3.58 -6.76
N GLN A 249 19.13 4.08 -6.45
CA GLN A 249 20.07 3.33 -5.61
C GLN A 249 19.52 3.08 -4.20
N LYS A 250 18.80 4.04 -3.62
CA LYS A 250 18.09 3.84 -2.36
C LYS A 250 17.03 2.75 -2.48
N MET A 251 16.23 2.79 -3.55
CA MET A 251 15.21 1.76 -3.81
C MET A 251 15.84 0.37 -3.99
N ARG A 252 16.97 0.28 -4.69
CA ARG A 252 17.73 -0.95 -4.84
C ARG A 252 18.13 -1.55 -3.48
N LYS A 253 18.68 -0.73 -2.57
CA LYS A 253 19.04 -1.18 -1.21
C LYS A 253 17.80 -1.68 -0.45
N THR A 254 16.66 -1.03 -0.62
CA THR A 254 15.40 -1.48 -0.02
C THR A 254 14.99 -2.85 -0.56
N LEU A 255 15.08 -3.07 -1.87
CA LEU A 255 14.73 -4.36 -2.46
C LEU A 255 15.66 -5.48 -1.97
N ILE A 256 16.98 -5.25 -1.92
CA ILE A 256 17.93 -6.23 -1.39
C ILE A 256 17.56 -6.60 0.05
N HIS A 257 17.34 -5.61 0.91
CA HIS A 257 16.99 -5.84 2.33
C HIS A 257 15.70 -6.67 2.50
N TRP A 258 14.73 -6.52 1.59
CA TRP A 258 13.46 -7.24 1.67
C TRP A 258 13.43 -8.54 0.87
N PHE A 259 14.43 -8.77 0.04
CA PHE A 259 14.59 -10.02 -0.70
C PHE A 259 15.25 -11.12 0.16
N GLU A 260 16.16 -10.74 1.06
CA GLU A 260 16.79 -11.64 2.05
C GLU A 260 15.80 -12.00 3.17
#